data_08b2aac6b4db7053b7d2f2238f190942
#
_entry.id   08b2aac6b4db7053b7d2f2238f190942
#
_cell.length_a   1.000
_cell.length_b   1.000
_cell.length_c   1.000
_cell.angle_alpha   90.00
_cell.angle_beta   90.00
_cell.angle_gamma   90.00
#
_symmetry.space_group_name_H-M   'P 1'
#
loop_
_entity.id
_entity.type
_entity.pdbx_description
1 polymer ?
#
loop_
_entity_poly.entity_id
_entity_poly.type
_entity_poly.pdbx_seq_one_letter_code
_entity_poly.pdbx_strand_id
1 'polypeptide(L)'
;MNSSVLVVEDDPNVRTMLDELLQDQGLDVWSVPDDLSAYQVLSQEAKRFSVLLTDINLGSDSDGFDIARRARGLNAGIHVIFISGYPVDPRRFASEGGAFLTKPLDLDVLAGMVWAAAGEAH
;
A
#
# COMPACT_ATOMS: atom_id res chain seq x y z
N MET A 1 -8.13 14.34 12.36
CA MET A 1 -7.87 12.89 12.48
C MET A 1 -6.68 12.52 11.62
N ASN A 2 -5.82 11.67 12.15
CA ASN A 2 -4.67 11.19 11.38
C ASN A 2 -5.14 10.15 10.37
N SER A 3 -4.66 10.29 9.14
CA SER A 3 -4.89 9.29 8.12
C SER A 3 -4.04 8.06 8.39
N SER A 4 -4.62 6.88 8.21
CA SER A 4 -3.92 5.63 8.41
C SER A 4 -3.55 4.99 7.08
N VAL A 5 -2.36 4.43 7.02
CA VAL A 5 -1.79 3.75 5.86
C VAL A 5 -1.47 2.32 6.23
N LEU A 6 -1.92 1.38 5.42
CA LEU A 6 -1.50 -0.02 5.54
C LEU A 6 -0.39 -0.28 4.54
N VAL A 7 0.76 -0.72 5.04
CA VAL A 7 1.94 -1.07 4.24
C VAL A 7 2.09 -2.58 4.24
N VAL A 8 2.21 -3.18 3.06
CA VAL A 8 2.47 -4.62 2.91
C VAL A 8 3.78 -4.79 2.15
N GLU A 9 4.81 -5.23 2.86
CA GLU A 9 6.18 -5.37 2.34
C GLU A 9 6.88 -6.51 3.05
N ASP A 10 7.38 -7.48 2.30
CA ASP A 10 8.04 -8.66 2.86
C ASP A 10 9.49 -8.42 3.30
N ASP A 11 10.19 -7.47 2.68
CA ASP A 11 11.55 -7.12 3.07
C ASP A 11 11.53 -6.26 4.35
N PRO A 12 12.09 -6.75 5.47
CA PRO A 12 12.03 -6.01 6.73
C PRO A 12 12.79 -4.68 6.69
N ASN A 13 13.84 -4.57 5.90
CA ASN A 13 14.60 -3.31 5.77
C ASN A 13 13.79 -2.26 5.02
N VAL A 14 13.16 -2.66 3.92
CA VAL A 14 12.29 -1.77 3.14
C VAL A 14 11.08 -1.38 3.97
N ARG A 15 10.48 -2.33 4.69
CA ARG A 15 9.32 -2.06 5.53
C ARG A 15 9.63 -1.04 6.62
N THR A 16 10.76 -1.18 7.31
CA THR A 16 11.19 -0.23 8.34
C THR A 16 11.42 1.16 7.74
N MET A 17 12.07 1.23 6.58
CA MET A 17 12.30 2.49 5.88
C MET A 17 10.98 3.20 5.54
N LEU A 18 10.01 2.45 5.03
CA LEU A 18 8.68 3.00 4.71
C LEU A 18 7.95 3.48 5.95
N ASP A 19 8.01 2.71 7.04
CA ASP A 19 7.40 3.08 8.30
C ASP A 19 7.94 4.43 8.80
N GLU A 20 9.26 4.57 8.82
CA GLU A 20 9.91 5.80 9.29
C GLU A 20 9.55 6.99 8.41
N LEU A 21 9.61 6.80 7.08
CA LEU A 21 9.30 7.86 6.12
C LEU A 21 7.88 8.40 6.32
N LEU A 22 6.91 7.49 6.41
CA LEU A 22 5.50 7.88 6.49
C LEU A 22 5.12 8.40 7.87
N GLN A 23 5.70 7.85 8.93
CA GLN A 23 5.50 8.37 10.29
C GLN A 23 6.04 9.78 10.44
N ASP A 24 7.16 10.08 9.80
CA ASP A 24 7.73 11.43 9.79
C ASP A 24 6.81 12.46 9.16
N GLN A 25 5.89 12.01 8.29
CA GLN A 25 4.87 12.87 7.70
C GLN A 25 3.62 13.03 8.56
N GLY A 26 3.60 12.43 9.74
CA GLY A 26 2.46 12.49 10.64
C GLY A 26 1.35 11.49 10.33
N LEU A 27 1.63 10.49 9.50
CA LEU A 27 0.67 9.46 9.17
C LEU A 27 0.71 8.33 10.21
N ASP A 28 -0.44 7.71 10.44
CA ASP A 28 -0.54 6.50 11.26
C ASP A 28 -0.25 5.29 10.36
N VAL A 29 0.86 4.61 10.60
CA VAL A 29 1.35 3.55 9.71
C VAL A 29 1.21 2.19 10.38
N TRP A 30 0.54 1.28 9.69
CA TRP A 30 0.43 -0.12 10.07
C TRP A 30 1.15 -0.92 9.00
N SER A 31 2.21 -1.63 9.34
CA SER A 31 2.94 -2.42 8.35
C SER A 31 2.89 -3.90 8.68
N VAL A 32 2.79 -4.71 7.63
CA VAL A 32 2.72 -6.17 7.74
C VAL A 32 3.63 -6.80 6.69
N PRO A 33 4.17 -8.01 6.96
CA PRO A 33 5.16 -8.62 6.07
C PRO A 33 4.58 -9.48 4.95
N ASP A 34 3.30 -9.86 5.02
CA ASP A 34 2.75 -10.85 4.10
C ASP A 34 1.24 -10.64 3.87
N ASP A 35 0.70 -11.46 2.96
CA ASP A 35 -0.70 -11.43 2.57
C ASP A 35 -1.64 -11.84 3.71
N LEU A 36 -1.30 -12.88 4.46
CA LEU A 36 -2.15 -13.35 5.54
C LEU A 36 -2.31 -12.29 6.64
N SER A 37 -1.20 -11.65 7.01
CA SER A 37 -1.24 -10.57 7.99
C SER A 37 -2.06 -9.39 7.48
N ALA A 38 -1.93 -9.05 6.18
CA ALA A 38 -2.72 -7.99 5.56
C ALA A 38 -4.21 -8.32 5.61
N TYR A 39 -4.60 -9.54 5.28
CA TYR A 39 -6.00 -9.96 5.33
C TYR A 39 -6.56 -9.91 6.75
N GLN A 40 -5.77 -10.28 7.74
CA GLN A 40 -6.22 -10.19 9.14
C GLN A 40 -6.51 -8.76 9.55
N VAL A 41 -5.62 -7.83 9.22
CA VAL A 41 -5.82 -6.41 9.52
C VAL A 41 -7.03 -5.87 8.77
N LEU A 42 -7.15 -6.19 7.49
CA LEU A 42 -8.26 -5.71 6.66
C LEU A 42 -9.61 -6.26 7.13
N SER A 43 -9.66 -7.49 7.60
CA SER A 43 -10.91 -8.08 8.07
C SER A 43 -11.49 -7.36 9.29
N GLN A 44 -10.65 -6.70 10.07
CA GLN A 44 -11.07 -6.03 11.30
C GLN A 44 -11.06 -4.50 11.17
N GLU A 45 -10.16 -3.94 10.39
CA GLU A 45 -9.84 -2.51 10.40
C GLU A 45 -9.81 -1.85 9.03
N ALA A 46 -10.41 -2.47 8.00
CA ALA A 46 -10.28 -1.98 6.61
C ALA A 46 -10.68 -0.51 6.46
N LYS A 47 -11.73 -0.07 7.15
CA LYS A 47 -12.24 1.30 7.01
C LYS A 47 -11.38 2.35 7.69
N ARG A 48 -10.43 1.94 8.51
CA ARG A 48 -9.46 2.84 9.12
C ARG A 48 -8.50 3.43 8.08
N PHE A 49 -8.22 2.69 7.02
CA PHE A 49 -7.14 3.04 6.10
C PHE A 49 -7.61 3.91 4.95
N SER A 50 -6.90 5.02 4.74
CA SER A 50 -7.07 5.88 3.56
C SER A 50 -6.28 5.35 2.38
N VAL A 51 -5.14 4.70 2.65
CA VAL A 51 -4.18 4.28 1.65
C VAL A 51 -3.71 2.86 1.94
N LEU A 52 -3.63 2.04 0.90
CA LEU A 52 -2.91 0.77 0.90
C LEU A 52 -1.67 0.93 0.03
N LEU A 53 -0.50 0.73 0.62
CA LEU A 53 0.79 0.72 -0.07
C LEU A 53 1.29 -0.72 -0.05
N THR A 54 1.30 -1.39 -1.19
CA THR A 54 1.63 -2.82 -1.22
C THR A 54 2.63 -3.16 -2.31
N ASP A 55 3.59 -4.01 -1.98
CA ASP A 55 4.40 -4.71 -2.95
C ASP A 55 3.50 -5.64 -3.77
N ILE A 56 3.75 -5.75 -5.07
CA ILE A 56 3.00 -6.67 -5.93
C ILE A 56 3.44 -8.11 -5.67
N ASN A 57 4.74 -8.35 -5.60
CA ASN A 57 5.29 -9.70 -5.42
C ASN A 57 5.67 -9.91 -3.94
N LEU A 58 4.91 -10.73 -3.25
CA LEU A 58 5.08 -10.98 -1.83
C LEU A 58 5.64 -12.38 -1.53
N GLY A 59 5.94 -13.16 -2.57
CA GLY A 59 6.47 -14.51 -2.39
C GLY A 59 5.49 -15.49 -1.75
N SER A 60 4.19 -15.19 -1.82
CA SER A 60 3.13 -16.01 -1.23
C SER A 60 2.03 -16.30 -2.25
N ASP A 61 0.97 -16.99 -1.84
CA ASP A 61 -0.12 -17.39 -2.74
C ASP A 61 -0.89 -16.20 -3.31
N SER A 62 -1.05 -15.14 -2.51
CA SER A 62 -1.70 -13.92 -2.94
C SER A 62 -0.65 -12.86 -3.27
N ASP A 63 -0.89 -12.08 -4.31
CA ASP A 63 -0.04 -10.93 -4.66
C ASP A 63 -0.68 -9.61 -4.20
N GLY A 64 0.00 -8.49 -4.48
CA GLY A 64 -0.50 -7.18 -4.10
C GLY A 64 -1.81 -6.81 -4.77
N PHE A 65 -2.08 -7.32 -5.97
CA PHE A 65 -3.35 -7.09 -6.65
C PHE A 65 -4.52 -7.76 -5.92
N ASP A 66 -4.31 -8.98 -5.42
CA ASP A 66 -5.33 -9.69 -4.64
C ASP A 66 -5.65 -8.95 -3.35
N ILE A 67 -4.63 -8.45 -2.66
CA ILE A 67 -4.79 -7.67 -1.45
C ILE A 67 -5.58 -6.39 -1.74
N ALA A 68 -5.26 -5.71 -2.83
CA ALA A 68 -5.95 -4.48 -3.24
C ALA A 68 -7.44 -4.73 -3.51
N ARG A 69 -7.76 -5.82 -4.20
CA ARG A 69 -9.17 -6.18 -4.46
C ARG A 69 -9.92 -6.41 -3.16
N ARG A 70 -9.30 -7.12 -2.22
CA ARG A 70 -9.91 -7.36 -0.91
C ARG A 70 -10.12 -6.05 -0.15
N ALA A 71 -9.11 -5.18 -0.16
CA ALA A 71 -9.18 -3.90 0.52
C ALA A 71 -10.31 -3.04 -0.06
N ARG A 72 -10.41 -2.96 -1.38
CA ARG A 72 -11.46 -2.19 -2.05
C ARG A 72 -12.86 -2.75 -1.81
N GLY A 73 -12.96 -4.07 -1.68
CA GLY A 73 -14.24 -4.72 -1.35
C GLY A 73 -14.72 -4.36 0.05
N LEU A 74 -13.81 -4.12 0.97
CA LEU A 74 -14.13 -3.78 2.37
C LEU A 74 -14.17 -2.27 2.60
N ASN A 75 -13.47 -1.49 1.76
CA ASN A 75 -13.40 -0.04 1.86
C ASN A 75 -13.24 0.54 0.45
N ALA A 76 -14.36 0.89 -0.17
CA ALA A 76 -14.40 1.35 -1.56
C ALA A 76 -13.63 2.67 -1.79
N GLY A 77 -13.44 3.46 -0.73
CA GLY A 77 -12.72 4.75 -0.81
C GLY A 77 -11.22 4.65 -0.62
N ILE A 78 -10.66 3.45 -0.42
CA ILE A 78 -9.23 3.30 -0.19
C ILE A 78 -8.43 3.59 -1.47
N HIS A 79 -7.35 4.36 -1.34
CA HIS A 79 -6.42 4.61 -2.43
C HIS A 79 -5.31 3.57 -2.38
N VAL A 80 -4.94 3.02 -3.54
CA VAL A 80 -3.94 1.94 -3.62
C VAL A 80 -2.73 2.43 -4.40
N ILE A 81 -1.55 2.20 -3.83
CA ILE A 81 -0.25 2.43 -4.46
C ILE A 81 0.48 1.09 -4.51
N PHE A 82 0.80 0.63 -5.71
CA PHE A 82 1.54 -0.61 -5.91
C PHE A 82 3.02 -0.33 -6.08
N ILE A 83 3.85 -1.17 -5.47
CA ILE A 83 5.31 -1.15 -5.62
C ILE A 83 5.74 -2.42 -6.33
N SER A 84 6.58 -2.30 -7.34
CA SER A 84 7.07 -3.46 -8.09
C SER A 84 8.57 -3.36 -8.35
N GLY A 85 9.27 -4.47 -8.17
CA GLY A 85 10.67 -4.60 -8.58
C GLY A 85 10.82 -4.94 -10.06
N TYR A 86 9.72 -5.22 -10.75
CA TYR A 86 9.71 -5.63 -12.15
C TYR A 86 8.74 -4.78 -12.94
N PRO A 87 8.98 -4.61 -14.26
CA PRO A 87 8.01 -3.92 -15.12
C PRO A 87 6.65 -4.61 -15.09
N VAL A 88 5.60 -3.82 -15.03
CA VAL A 88 4.22 -4.31 -15.04
C VAL A 88 3.60 -4.02 -16.39
N ASP A 89 2.85 -4.98 -16.94
CA ASP A 89 2.14 -4.82 -18.20
C ASP A 89 1.20 -3.61 -18.10
N PRO A 90 1.27 -2.66 -19.07
CA PRO A 90 0.38 -1.50 -19.06
C PRO A 90 -1.11 -1.84 -19.01
N ARG A 91 -1.51 -2.98 -19.56
CA ARG A 91 -2.89 -3.46 -19.47
C ARG A 91 -3.30 -3.77 -18.05
N ARG A 92 -2.36 -4.22 -17.23
CA ARG A 92 -2.59 -4.47 -15.82
C ARG A 92 -2.83 -3.18 -15.05
N PHE A 93 -2.09 -2.11 -15.38
CA PHE A 93 -2.35 -0.78 -14.82
C PHE A 93 -3.79 -0.35 -15.08
N ALA A 94 -4.25 -0.51 -16.32
CA ALA A 94 -5.60 -0.10 -16.69
C ALA A 94 -6.68 -0.91 -15.97
N SER A 95 -6.45 -2.20 -15.77
CA SER A 95 -7.46 -3.08 -15.16
C SER A 95 -7.50 -2.99 -13.64
N GLU A 96 -6.35 -2.77 -12.99
CA GLU A 96 -6.27 -2.77 -11.53
C GLU A 96 -6.51 -1.39 -10.91
N GLY A 97 -6.27 -0.32 -11.65
CA GLY A 97 -6.37 1.04 -11.13
C GLY A 97 -5.27 1.34 -10.12
N GLY A 98 -5.38 2.50 -9.47
CA GLY A 98 -4.39 2.94 -8.48
C GLY A 98 -3.16 3.56 -9.11
N ALA A 99 -2.11 3.72 -8.30
CA ALA A 99 -0.84 4.27 -8.72
C ALA A 99 0.24 3.19 -8.64
N PHE A 100 1.32 3.36 -9.40
CA PHE A 100 2.39 2.36 -9.49
C PHE A 100 3.74 3.04 -9.37
N LEU A 101 4.63 2.43 -8.57
CA LEU A 101 6.02 2.84 -8.45
C LEU A 101 6.91 1.62 -8.65
N THR A 102 8.06 1.81 -9.30
CA THR A 102 9.05 0.75 -9.49
C THR A 102 10.22 0.94 -8.52
N LYS A 103 10.80 -0.19 -8.07
CA LYS A 103 12.03 -0.17 -7.28
C LYS A 103 13.23 0.06 -8.22
N PRO A 104 14.27 0.78 -7.77
CA PRO A 104 14.43 1.38 -6.45
C PRO A 104 13.50 2.59 -6.27
N LEU A 105 12.97 2.74 -5.07
CA LEU A 105 11.98 3.78 -4.78
C LEU A 105 12.64 5.16 -4.66
N ASP A 106 12.02 6.14 -5.32
CA ASP A 106 12.28 7.55 -5.04
C ASP A 106 11.43 7.93 -3.82
N LEU A 107 12.08 8.14 -2.68
CA LEU A 107 11.37 8.34 -1.42
C LEU A 107 10.58 9.64 -1.39
N ASP A 108 11.07 10.69 -2.05
CA ASP A 108 10.35 11.96 -2.12
C ASP A 108 9.07 11.83 -2.95
N VAL A 109 9.16 11.12 -4.07
CA VAL A 109 7.99 10.86 -4.93
C VAL A 109 6.97 10.01 -4.17
N LEU A 110 7.43 8.95 -3.53
CA LEU A 110 6.55 8.07 -2.75
C LEU A 110 5.85 8.85 -1.63
N ALA A 111 6.61 9.62 -0.87
CA ALA A 111 6.06 10.41 0.23
C ALA A 111 4.98 11.38 -0.26
N GLY A 112 5.23 12.05 -1.38
CA GLY A 112 4.26 12.96 -1.97
C GLY A 112 3.00 12.26 -2.45
N MET A 113 3.13 11.08 -3.04
CA MET A 113 1.99 10.29 -3.51
C MET A 113 1.11 9.82 -2.35
N VAL A 114 1.73 9.31 -1.29
CA VAL A 114 0.99 8.84 -0.11
C VAL A 114 0.29 10.02 0.57
N TRP A 115 0.98 11.13 0.72
CA TRP A 115 0.41 12.34 1.32
C TRP A 115 -0.82 12.82 0.54
N ALA A 116 -0.71 12.91 -0.78
CA ALA A 116 -1.81 13.34 -1.63
C ALA A 116 -2.99 12.37 -1.56
N ALA A 117 -2.73 11.07 -1.61
CA ALA A 117 -3.76 10.04 -1.53
C ALA A 117 -4.48 10.07 -0.16
N ALA A 118 -3.72 10.24 0.92
CA ALA A 118 -4.29 10.34 2.27
C ALA A 118 -5.18 11.59 2.39
N GLY A 119 -4.77 12.70 1.82
CA GLY A 119 -5.58 13.93 1.81
C GLY A 119 -6.87 13.80 1.01
N GLU A 120 -6.83 13.11 -0.12
CA GLU A 120 -8.00 12.90 -0.98
C GLU A 120 -9.05 11.99 -0.34
N ALA A 121 -8.66 11.16 0.62
CA ALA A 121 -9.55 10.22 1.28
C ALA A 121 -10.42 10.85 2.38
N HIS A 122 -10.21 12.11 2.65
CA HIS A 122 -10.97 12.86 3.69
C HIS A 122 -12.22 13.50 3.16
#